data_3ebd8df8e0b16c93a175f6cf358f9055
#
_entry.id   3ebd8df8e0b16c93a175f6cf358f9055
#
_cell.length_a   1.000
_cell.length_b   1.000
_cell.length_c   1.000
_cell.angle_alpha   90.00
_cell.angle_beta   90.00
_cell.angle_gamma   90.00
#
_symmetry.space_group_name_H-M   'P 1'
#
loop_
_entity.id
_entity.type
_entity.pdbx_description
1 polymer ?
#
loop_
_entity_poly.entity_id
_entity_poly.type
_entity_poly.pdbx_seq_one_letter_code
_entity_poly.pdbx_strand_id
1 'polypeptide(L)'
;MINGKSVIGIVPARAGSKGLPRKNIVPLCGKPLIAWSIEAGLRSQYIDLVIVSTDSNKIAGIAAEYGASVPFIRPAELATDKTPTIDVVIHALEYLNNQRKQRFDYTVLLEPTSPLRDEADIDRAIKQLVDNIGASSLVGISRTEAQNPAFLVGLSENNFLLGLDQSEIKPVRRQEIKDVYFLEGSIYVSDTKTLIARRTFCHQETLGCIFPKWKSLEVDDIDDLIMVEALMLHKKFP
;
A
#
# COMPACT_ATOMS: atom_id res chain seq x y z
N MET A 1 -12.48 15.04 5.02
CA MET A 1 -12.79 15.74 3.72
C MET A 1 -11.71 16.73 3.34
N ILE A 2 -11.45 16.88 2.05
CA ILE A 2 -10.51 17.86 1.50
C ILE A 2 -11.22 18.69 0.41
N ASN A 3 -11.22 20.02 0.52
CA ASN A 3 -11.89 20.92 -0.43
C ASN A 3 -13.35 20.54 -0.74
N GLY A 4 -14.12 20.10 0.26
CA GLY A 4 -15.51 19.63 0.10
C GLY A 4 -15.66 18.25 -0.57
N LYS A 5 -14.57 17.55 -0.83
CA LYS A 5 -14.53 16.21 -1.41
C LYS A 5 -14.36 15.14 -0.33
N SER A 6 -15.13 14.07 -0.45
CA SER A 6 -15.10 12.95 0.48
C SER A 6 -14.00 11.93 0.14
N VAL A 7 -13.39 11.36 1.17
CA VAL A 7 -12.27 10.42 1.05
C VAL A 7 -12.52 9.16 1.86
N ILE A 8 -12.35 7.99 1.24
CA ILE A 8 -12.41 6.70 1.93
C ILE A 8 -11.03 6.05 1.98
N GLY A 9 -10.65 5.52 3.15
CA GLY A 9 -9.51 4.62 3.35
C GLY A 9 -9.98 3.16 3.34
N ILE A 10 -9.36 2.33 2.52
CA ILE A 10 -9.65 0.90 2.41
C ILE A 10 -8.42 0.10 2.80
N VAL A 11 -8.57 -0.76 3.82
CA VAL A 11 -7.53 -1.68 4.31
C VAL A 11 -7.91 -3.11 3.91
N PRO A 12 -7.27 -3.71 2.90
CA PRO A 12 -7.54 -5.08 2.50
C PRO A 12 -6.76 -6.06 3.39
N ALA A 13 -7.46 -6.98 4.06
CA ALA A 13 -6.82 -7.93 4.98
C ALA A 13 -7.46 -9.31 4.88
N ARG A 14 -6.90 -10.20 4.07
CA ARG A 14 -7.36 -11.59 3.98
C ARG A 14 -6.81 -12.46 5.11
N ALA A 15 -7.49 -13.56 5.42
CA ALA A 15 -7.06 -14.53 6.45
C ALA A 15 -5.82 -15.32 6.00
N GLY A 16 -5.77 -15.70 4.75
CA GLY A 16 -4.69 -16.51 4.16
C GLY A 16 -3.47 -15.64 3.81
N SER A 17 -2.28 -16.05 4.27
CA SER A 17 -1.00 -15.44 3.88
C SER A 17 0.03 -16.55 3.68
N LYS A 18 0.79 -16.50 2.56
CA LYS A 18 1.77 -17.56 2.21
C LYS A 18 3.10 -17.39 2.93
N GLY A 19 3.65 -16.17 2.96
CA GLY A 19 4.97 -15.91 3.53
C GLY A 19 4.93 -15.97 5.07
N LEU A 20 4.06 -15.20 5.71
CA LEU A 20 3.90 -15.16 7.15
C LEU A 20 2.47 -15.59 7.53
N PRO A 21 2.26 -16.74 8.21
CA PRO A 21 0.92 -17.18 8.60
C PRO A 21 0.19 -16.14 9.45
N ARG A 22 -1.06 -15.84 9.09
CA ARG A 22 -1.87 -14.82 9.77
C ARG A 22 -1.25 -13.42 9.78
N LYS A 23 -0.49 -13.07 8.77
CA LYS A 23 0.31 -11.85 8.64
C LYS A 23 -0.40 -10.60 9.15
N ASN A 24 -1.64 -10.37 8.73
CA ASN A 24 -2.40 -9.16 9.07
C ASN A 24 -2.65 -8.97 10.58
N ILE A 25 -2.56 -10.03 11.38
CA ILE A 25 -2.79 -9.99 12.82
C ILE A 25 -1.58 -10.44 13.63
N VAL A 26 -0.40 -10.58 13.00
CA VAL A 26 0.85 -10.84 13.73
C VAL A 26 1.15 -9.65 14.64
N PRO A 27 1.62 -9.87 15.87
CA PRO A 27 2.02 -8.78 16.75
C PRO A 27 3.24 -8.04 16.18
N LEU A 28 3.16 -6.72 16.15
CA LEU A 28 4.25 -5.80 15.82
C LEU A 28 4.23 -4.66 16.83
N CYS A 29 5.30 -4.51 17.62
CA CYS A 29 5.39 -3.49 18.67
C CYS A 29 4.14 -3.42 19.58
N GLY A 30 3.64 -4.58 20.02
CA GLY A 30 2.55 -4.71 21.00
C GLY A 30 1.12 -4.63 20.43
N LYS A 31 0.92 -4.45 19.13
CA LYS A 31 -0.41 -4.47 18.50
C LYS A 31 -0.41 -5.24 17.18
N PRO A 32 -1.59 -5.72 16.68
CA PRO A 32 -1.67 -6.43 15.40
C PRO A 32 -1.18 -5.59 14.24
N LEU A 33 -0.52 -6.20 13.25
CA LEU A 33 0.02 -5.50 12.07
C LEU A 33 -1.02 -4.60 11.39
N ILE A 34 -2.24 -5.07 11.19
CA ILE A 34 -3.33 -4.31 10.58
C ILE A 34 -3.68 -3.02 11.34
N ALA A 35 -3.48 -3.01 12.66
CA ALA A 35 -3.84 -1.88 13.51
C ALA A 35 -3.07 -0.60 13.15
N TRP A 36 -1.81 -0.74 12.70
CA TRP A 36 -0.99 0.37 12.26
C TRP A 36 -1.61 1.13 11.09
N SER A 37 -2.11 0.39 10.09
CA SER A 37 -2.77 0.99 8.92
C SER A 37 -4.14 1.59 9.27
N ILE A 38 -4.89 0.93 10.14
CA ILE A 38 -6.19 1.44 10.62
C ILE A 38 -6.01 2.76 11.37
N GLU A 39 -5.13 2.78 12.37
CA GLU A 39 -4.90 3.96 13.18
C GLU A 39 -4.34 5.13 12.38
N ALA A 40 -3.39 4.88 11.47
CA ALA A 40 -2.88 5.92 10.58
C ALA A 40 -4.01 6.50 9.71
N GLY A 41 -4.88 5.65 9.16
CA GLY A 41 -6.04 6.09 8.39
C GLY A 41 -7.03 6.91 9.22
N LEU A 42 -7.32 6.48 10.45
CA LEU A 42 -8.26 7.17 11.36
C LEU A 42 -7.70 8.52 11.87
N ARG A 43 -6.38 8.64 11.99
CA ARG A 43 -5.73 9.90 12.39
C ARG A 43 -5.55 10.88 11.24
N SER A 44 -5.69 10.45 9.98
CA SER A 44 -5.65 11.35 8.83
C SER A 44 -6.75 12.41 8.92
N GLN A 45 -6.38 13.68 8.72
CA GLN A 45 -7.34 14.79 8.73
C GLN A 45 -8.27 14.80 7.52
N TYR A 46 -7.96 14.04 6.47
CA TYR A 46 -8.70 14.04 5.20
C TYR A 46 -9.57 12.81 4.99
N ILE A 47 -9.25 11.66 5.60
CA ILE A 47 -10.07 10.46 5.48
C ILE A 47 -11.34 10.59 6.31
N ASP A 48 -12.50 10.40 5.68
CA ASP A 48 -13.81 10.47 6.33
C ASP A 48 -14.28 9.13 6.88
N LEU A 49 -13.86 8.04 6.27
CA LEU A 49 -14.23 6.68 6.65
C LEU A 49 -13.06 5.73 6.38
N VAL A 50 -12.68 4.94 7.38
CA VAL A 50 -11.76 3.82 7.23
C VAL A 50 -12.54 2.53 7.29
N ILE A 51 -12.43 1.70 6.25
CA ILE A 51 -13.03 0.36 6.22
C ILE A 51 -11.96 -0.71 6.10
N VAL A 52 -12.25 -1.88 6.64
CA VAL A 52 -11.48 -3.10 6.42
C VAL A 52 -12.28 -4.06 5.56
N SER A 53 -11.68 -4.52 4.47
CA SER A 53 -12.22 -5.60 3.63
C SER A 53 -11.52 -6.90 3.99
N THR A 54 -12.23 -7.82 4.64
CA THR A 54 -11.70 -9.13 5.08
C THR A 54 -12.70 -10.26 4.89
N ASP A 55 -12.19 -11.46 4.65
CA ASP A 55 -12.92 -12.74 4.61
C ASP A 55 -12.99 -13.44 5.98
N SER A 56 -12.38 -12.83 7.03
CA SER A 56 -12.23 -13.43 8.36
C SER A 56 -12.98 -12.67 9.43
N ASN A 57 -13.91 -13.33 10.10
CA ASN A 57 -14.59 -12.78 11.29
C ASN A 57 -13.60 -12.39 12.41
N LYS A 58 -12.49 -13.12 12.54
CA LYS A 58 -11.45 -12.79 13.52
C LYS A 58 -10.76 -11.46 13.19
N ILE A 59 -10.37 -11.26 11.93
CA ILE A 59 -9.77 -9.99 11.48
C ILE A 59 -10.80 -8.86 11.58
N ALA A 60 -12.06 -9.14 11.23
CA ALA A 60 -13.16 -8.17 11.35
C ALA A 60 -13.35 -7.69 12.80
N GLY A 61 -13.34 -8.61 13.78
CA GLY A 61 -13.40 -8.27 15.20
C GLY A 61 -12.24 -7.36 15.63
N ILE A 62 -11.00 -7.77 15.30
CA ILE A 62 -9.81 -6.97 15.60
C ILE A 62 -9.89 -5.59 14.93
N ALA A 63 -10.27 -5.51 13.66
CA ALA A 63 -10.40 -4.24 12.96
C ALA A 63 -11.41 -3.29 13.63
N ALA A 64 -12.54 -3.83 14.08
CA ALA A 64 -13.55 -3.07 14.82
C ALA A 64 -13.05 -2.58 16.19
N GLU A 65 -12.27 -3.39 16.93
CA GLU A 65 -11.63 -2.99 18.19
C GLU A 65 -10.68 -1.79 17.99
N TYR A 66 -10.01 -1.70 16.84
CA TYR A 66 -9.16 -0.57 16.46
C TYR A 66 -9.90 0.57 15.75
N GLY A 67 -11.24 0.53 15.68
CA GLY A 67 -12.08 1.64 15.23
C GLY A 67 -12.41 1.65 13.74
N ALA A 68 -11.96 0.68 12.95
CA ALA A 68 -12.33 0.59 11.55
C ALA A 68 -13.76 0.06 11.37
N SER A 69 -14.46 0.52 10.34
CA SER A 69 -15.72 -0.08 9.92
C SER A 69 -15.48 -1.37 9.12
N VAL A 70 -16.27 -2.41 9.39
CA VAL A 70 -16.27 -3.66 8.61
C VAL A 70 -17.68 -3.88 8.08
N PRO A 71 -18.05 -3.26 6.96
CA PRO A 71 -19.43 -3.24 6.49
C PRO A 71 -19.93 -4.57 5.94
N PHE A 72 -19.02 -5.49 5.62
CA PHE A 72 -19.28 -6.82 5.04
C PHE A 72 -18.14 -7.79 5.36
N ILE A 73 -18.44 -9.08 5.24
CA ILE A 73 -17.41 -10.11 5.10
C ILE A 73 -17.18 -10.34 3.61
N ARG A 74 -15.94 -10.21 3.17
CA ARG A 74 -15.54 -10.33 1.77
C ARG A 74 -15.81 -11.74 1.25
N PRO A 75 -16.42 -11.88 0.06
CA PRO A 75 -16.65 -13.17 -0.58
C PRO A 75 -15.34 -13.96 -0.78
N ALA A 76 -15.39 -15.27 -0.63
CA ALA A 76 -14.22 -16.16 -0.69
C ALA A 76 -13.49 -16.09 -2.05
N GLU A 77 -14.21 -15.90 -3.13
CA GLU A 77 -13.66 -15.72 -4.48
C GLU A 77 -12.79 -14.48 -4.62
N LEU A 78 -12.97 -13.47 -3.77
CA LEU A 78 -12.14 -12.27 -3.69
C LEU A 78 -11.05 -12.36 -2.62
N ALA A 79 -10.89 -13.51 -1.97
CA ALA A 79 -9.88 -13.73 -0.93
C ALA A 79 -8.77 -14.72 -1.35
N THR A 80 -8.68 -15.04 -2.64
CA THR A 80 -7.67 -15.95 -3.19
C THR A 80 -6.31 -15.29 -3.35
N ASP A 81 -5.24 -16.09 -3.48
CA ASP A 81 -3.89 -15.60 -3.79
C ASP A 81 -3.76 -14.92 -5.16
N LYS A 82 -4.68 -15.20 -6.06
CA LYS A 82 -4.67 -14.65 -7.43
C LYS A 82 -5.58 -13.42 -7.57
N THR A 83 -6.34 -13.07 -6.55
CA THR A 83 -7.24 -11.93 -6.59
C THR A 83 -6.44 -10.63 -6.57
N PRO A 84 -6.52 -9.80 -7.62
CA PRO A 84 -5.88 -8.50 -7.61
C PRO A 84 -6.48 -7.60 -6.51
N THR A 85 -5.66 -6.82 -5.84
CA THR A 85 -6.11 -5.88 -4.79
C THR A 85 -7.14 -4.89 -5.33
N ILE A 86 -7.05 -4.50 -6.60
CA ILE A 86 -8.02 -3.60 -7.22
C ILE A 86 -9.44 -4.15 -7.23
N ASP A 87 -9.62 -5.46 -7.40
CA ASP A 87 -10.94 -6.09 -7.38
C ASP A 87 -11.56 -6.04 -5.97
N VAL A 88 -10.72 -6.17 -4.94
CA VAL A 88 -11.12 -6.02 -3.54
C VAL A 88 -11.57 -4.59 -3.24
N VAL A 89 -10.83 -3.60 -3.75
CA VAL A 89 -11.16 -2.18 -3.58
C VAL A 89 -12.47 -1.84 -4.29
N ILE A 90 -12.64 -2.28 -5.54
CA ILE A 90 -13.87 -2.02 -6.32
C ILE A 90 -15.08 -2.68 -5.66
N HIS A 91 -14.96 -3.93 -5.21
CA HIS A 91 -16.03 -4.61 -4.47
C HIS A 91 -16.47 -3.79 -3.24
N ALA A 92 -15.52 -3.26 -2.48
CA ALA A 92 -15.82 -2.45 -1.30
C ALA A 92 -16.58 -1.16 -1.68
N LEU A 93 -16.15 -0.47 -2.72
CA LEU A 93 -16.80 0.76 -3.22
C LEU A 93 -18.21 0.47 -3.76
N GLU A 94 -18.38 -0.60 -4.51
CA GLU A 94 -19.68 -1.04 -5.04
C GLU A 94 -20.64 -1.43 -3.91
N TYR A 95 -20.16 -2.16 -2.90
CA TYR A 95 -20.97 -2.51 -1.73
C TYR A 95 -21.48 -1.26 -1.01
N LEU A 96 -20.59 -0.30 -0.72
CA LEU A 96 -20.98 0.93 -0.05
C LEU A 96 -21.97 1.75 -0.88
N ASN A 97 -21.75 1.88 -2.18
CA ASN A 97 -22.68 2.58 -3.07
C ASN A 97 -24.06 1.89 -3.14
N ASN A 98 -24.07 0.56 -3.32
CA ASN A 98 -25.32 -0.17 -3.58
C ASN A 98 -26.13 -0.42 -2.30
N GLN A 99 -25.46 -0.82 -1.21
CA GLN A 99 -26.10 -1.23 0.04
C GLN A 99 -26.24 -0.10 1.06
N ARG A 100 -25.30 0.86 1.05
CA ARG A 100 -25.26 1.94 2.03
C ARG A 100 -25.59 3.32 1.44
N LYS A 101 -25.69 3.42 0.10
CA LYS A 101 -25.87 4.70 -0.63
C LYS A 101 -24.78 5.72 -0.33
N GLN A 102 -23.57 5.23 0.02
CA GLN A 102 -22.40 6.04 0.31
C GLN A 102 -21.47 6.05 -0.90
N ARG A 103 -21.06 7.26 -1.29
CA ARG A 103 -20.11 7.51 -2.38
C ARG A 103 -18.98 8.38 -1.89
N PHE A 104 -17.80 8.17 -2.40
CA PHE A 104 -16.60 8.94 -2.07
C PHE A 104 -15.96 9.48 -3.33
N ASP A 105 -15.41 10.70 -3.24
CA ASP A 105 -14.73 11.34 -4.35
C ASP A 105 -13.32 10.75 -4.56
N TYR A 106 -12.63 10.45 -3.47
CA TYR A 106 -11.29 9.84 -3.49
C TYR A 106 -11.24 8.54 -2.71
N THR A 107 -10.45 7.61 -3.21
CA THR A 107 -10.16 6.30 -2.59
C THR A 107 -8.69 6.20 -2.25
N VAL A 108 -8.39 5.85 -1.01
CA VAL A 108 -7.05 5.57 -0.49
C VAL A 108 -6.94 4.10 -0.16
N LEU A 109 -5.98 3.40 -0.78
CA LEU A 109 -5.62 2.04 -0.41
C LEU A 109 -4.50 2.09 0.63
N LEU A 110 -4.71 1.42 1.75
CA LEU A 110 -3.80 1.36 2.90
C LEU A 110 -3.42 -0.09 3.16
N GLU A 111 -2.36 -0.57 2.50
CA GLU A 111 -1.92 -1.96 2.70
C GLU A 111 -1.47 -2.18 4.16
N PRO A 112 -1.93 -3.26 4.83
CA PRO A 112 -1.48 -3.60 6.17
C PRO A 112 0.01 -3.89 6.28
N THR A 113 0.61 -4.33 5.19
CA THR A 113 2.03 -4.71 5.10
C THR A 113 3.00 -3.54 5.19
N SER A 114 2.51 -2.30 5.12
CA SER A 114 3.32 -1.07 5.19
C SER A 114 3.06 -0.29 6.50
N PRO A 115 3.46 -0.83 7.68
CA PRO A 115 3.14 -0.25 8.99
C PRO A 115 3.93 1.01 9.33
N LEU A 116 4.97 1.33 8.55
CA LEU A 116 5.82 2.51 8.77
C LEU A 116 5.24 3.81 8.19
N ARG A 117 4.12 3.72 7.47
CA ARG A 117 3.33 4.88 7.03
C ARG A 117 2.55 5.45 8.20
N ASP A 118 2.61 6.77 8.37
CA ASP A 118 1.83 7.52 9.35
C ASP A 118 0.73 8.37 8.69
N GLU A 119 -0.08 9.05 9.51
CA GLU A 119 -1.15 9.93 9.05
C GLU A 119 -0.64 11.12 8.23
N ALA A 120 0.55 11.65 8.55
CA ALA A 120 1.12 12.78 7.82
C ALA A 120 1.51 12.37 6.38
N ASP A 121 1.93 11.13 6.18
CA ASP A 121 2.19 10.58 4.85
C ASP A 121 0.90 10.47 4.03
N ILE A 122 -0.17 10.00 4.67
CA ILE A 122 -1.50 9.88 4.05
C ILE A 122 -1.99 11.26 3.63
N ASP A 123 -1.95 12.21 4.53
CA ASP A 123 -2.42 13.57 4.29
C ASP A 123 -1.62 14.27 3.18
N ARG A 124 -0.30 14.10 3.19
CA ARG A 124 0.59 14.61 2.14
C ARG A 124 0.22 14.05 0.76
N ALA A 125 -0.01 12.74 0.68
CA ALA A 125 -0.36 12.08 -0.58
C ALA A 125 -1.72 12.53 -1.11
N ILE A 126 -2.74 12.60 -0.25
CA ILE A 126 -4.08 13.08 -0.64
C ILE A 126 -3.99 14.54 -1.11
N LYS A 127 -3.31 15.40 -0.34
CA LYS A 127 -3.15 16.80 -0.69
C LYS A 127 -2.39 16.98 -2.02
N GLN A 128 -1.31 16.24 -2.23
CA GLN A 128 -0.53 16.30 -3.45
C GLN A 128 -1.36 15.92 -4.67
N LEU A 129 -2.24 14.91 -4.59
CA LEU A 129 -3.15 14.57 -5.68
C LEU A 129 -4.18 15.66 -5.93
N VAL A 130 -4.85 16.14 -4.88
CA VAL A 130 -5.93 17.13 -5.00
C VAL A 130 -5.46 18.46 -5.53
N ASP A 131 -4.24 18.88 -5.20
CA ASP A 131 -3.64 20.13 -5.65
C ASP A 131 -3.13 20.07 -7.10
N ASN A 132 -3.06 18.89 -7.74
CA ASN A 132 -2.56 18.71 -9.10
C ASN A 132 -3.68 18.46 -10.11
N ILE A 133 -4.07 19.50 -10.85
CA ILE A 133 -5.24 19.50 -11.75
C ILE A 133 -5.14 18.45 -12.87
N GLY A 134 -3.97 18.04 -13.30
CA GLY A 134 -3.78 17.06 -14.38
C GLY A 134 -3.67 15.61 -13.92
N ALA A 135 -3.73 15.37 -12.61
CA ALA A 135 -3.56 14.03 -12.03
C ALA A 135 -4.90 13.48 -11.56
N SER A 136 -5.09 12.18 -11.74
CA SER A 136 -6.26 11.45 -11.26
C SER A 136 -5.91 10.29 -10.33
N SER A 137 -4.60 10.00 -10.15
CA SER A 137 -4.08 9.02 -9.23
C SER A 137 -2.72 9.45 -8.67
N LEU A 138 -2.34 8.85 -7.54
CA LEU A 138 -1.02 9.00 -6.92
C LEU A 138 -0.63 7.69 -6.27
N VAL A 139 0.64 7.31 -6.42
CA VAL A 139 1.19 6.10 -5.78
C VAL A 139 2.46 6.43 -5.03
N GLY A 140 2.69 5.73 -3.91
CA GLY A 140 3.93 5.78 -3.18
C GLY A 140 5.08 5.22 -4.00
N ILE A 141 6.20 5.93 -4.01
CA ILE A 141 7.44 5.48 -4.64
C ILE A 141 8.62 5.72 -3.71
N SER A 142 9.65 4.88 -3.84
CA SER A 142 10.90 5.10 -3.13
C SER A 142 12.09 4.97 -4.07
N ARG A 143 13.13 5.77 -3.81
CA ARG A 143 14.35 5.73 -4.61
C ARG A 143 15.08 4.42 -4.38
N THR A 144 15.43 3.74 -5.47
CA THR A 144 16.28 2.56 -5.40
C THR A 144 17.75 2.94 -5.51
N GLU A 145 18.58 2.29 -4.69
CA GLU A 145 20.04 2.49 -4.69
C GLU A 145 20.75 1.19 -5.09
N ALA A 146 20.75 0.20 -4.22
CA ALA A 146 21.43 -1.07 -4.45
C ALA A 146 20.73 -1.92 -5.52
N GLN A 147 19.40 -1.82 -5.60
CA GLN A 147 18.57 -2.52 -6.62
C GLN A 147 18.35 -1.66 -7.88
N ASN A 148 19.19 -0.65 -8.12
CA ASN A 148 19.10 0.10 -9.38
C ASN A 148 19.35 -0.84 -10.57
N PRO A 149 18.57 -0.78 -11.66
CA PRO A 149 18.74 -1.62 -12.83
C PRO A 149 20.17 -1.67 -13.36
N ALA A 150 20.96 -0.60 -13.17
CA ALA A 150 22.37 -0.55 -13.55
C ALA A 150 23.28 -1.55 -12.79
N PHE A 151 22.81 -2.08 -11.66
CA PHE A 151 23.53 -3.07 -10.86
C PHE A 151 22.92 -4.48 -10.92
N LEU A 152 21.80 -4.62 -11.61
CA LEU A 152 21.15 -5.91 -11.74
C LEU A 152 21.80 -6.73 -12.85
N VAL A 153 21.98 -8.03 -12.58
CA VAL A 153 22.56 -8.98 -13.52
C VAL A 153 21.69 -10.23 -13.58
N GLY A 154 21.69 -10.89 -14.72
CA GLY A 154 21.18 -12.23 -14.88
C GLY A 154 22.26 -13.29 -14.61
N LEU A 155 21.84 -14.56 -14.52
CA LEU A 155 22.72 -15.72 -14.48
C LEU A 155 22.38 -16.64 -15.66
N SER A 156 23.42 -17.16 -16.37
CA SER A 156 23.27 -18.24 -17.32
C SER A 156 23.08 -19.57 -16.58
N GLU A 157 22.72 -20.63 -17.31
CA GLU A 157 22.62 -22.00 -16.79
C GLU A 157 23.93 -22.49 -16.12
N ASN A 158 25.08 -21.99 -16.57
CA ASN A 158 26.41 -22.32 -16.04
C ASN A 158 26.90 -21.29 -14.99
N ASN A 159 26.01 -20.48 -14.41
CA ASN A 159 26.29 -19.45 -13.39
C ASN A 159 27.24 -18.32 -13.87
N PHE A 160 27.35 -18.06 -15.15
CA PHE A 160 28.02 -16.85 -15.64
C PHE A 160 27.07 -15.65 -15.53
N LEU A 161 27.64 -14.49 -15.17
CA LEU A 161 26.90 -13.24 -15.10
C LEU A 161 26.52 -12.76 -16.50
N LEU A 162 25.30 -12.29 -16.64
CA LEU A 162 24.73 -11.69 -17.85
C LEU A 162 24.18 -10.31 -17.51
N GLY A 163 24.32 -9.33 -18.39
CA GLY A 163 23.53 -8.11 -18.32
C GLY A 163 22.04 -8.41 -18.47
N LEU A 164 21.15 -7.59 -17.91
CA LEU A 164 19.70 -7.80 -17.96
C LEU A 164 19.15 -7.94 -19.39
N ASP A 165 19.77 -7.23 -20.33
CA ASP A 165 19.44 -7.22 -21.75
C ASP A 165 20.36 -8.15 -22.57
N GLN A 166 21.07 -9.07 -21.91
CA GLN A 166 22.11 -9.93 -22.47
C GLN A 166 23.34 -9.17 -23.04
N SER A 167 23.46 -7.87 -22.72
CA SER A 167 24.61 -7.07 -23.06
C SER A 167 25.83 -7.38 -22.17
N GLU A 168 26.99 -6.86 -22.55
CA GLU A 168 28.21 -6.91 -21.73
C GLU A 168 27.99 -6.06 -20.44
N ILE A 169 28.39 -6.63 -19.29
CA ILE A 169 28.30 -5.92 -17.99
C ILE A 169 29.38 -4.84 -17.98
N LYS A 170 28.93 -3.58 -17.90
CA LYS A 170 29.82 -2.42 -17.80
C LYS A 170 29.90 -1.93 -16.36
N PRO A 171 31.09 -1.66 -15.81
CA PRO A 171 31.20 -1.03 -14.51
C PRO A 171 30.61 0.37 -14.56
N VAL A 172 29.67 0.64 -13.65
CA VAL A 172 28.97 1.93 -13.55
C VAL A 172 29.28 2.56 -12.20
N ARG A 173 29.62 3.85 -12.18
CA ARG A 173 29.86 4.59 -10.95
C ARG A 173 28.52 5.09 -10.41
N ARG A 174 28.30 5.00 -9.08
CA ARG A 174 27.05 5.45 -8.44
C ARG A 174 26.66 6.88 -8.80
N GLN A 175 27.63 7.78 -8.98
CA GLN A 175 27.41 9.19 -9.31
C GLN A 175 26.90 9.41 -10.76
N GLU A 176 27.04 8.43 -11.63
CA GLU A 176 26.66 8.49 -13.05
C GLU A 176 25.29 7.85 -13.32
N ILE A 177 24.69 7.25 -12.27
CA ILE A 177 23.44 6.51 -12.40
C ILE A 177 22.26 7.47 -12.23
N LYS A 178 21.31 7.41 -13.17
CA LYS A 178 20.06 8.14 -13.06
C LYS A 178 19.24 7.63 -11.88
N ASP A 179 18.56 8.55 -11.21
CA ASP A 179 17.59 8.20 -10.19
C ASP A 179 16.46 7.38 -10.81
N VAL A 180 16.21 6.23 -10.23
CA VAL A 180 15.04 5.39 -10.52
C VAL A 180 14.32 5.09 -9.23
N TYR A 181 13.03 4.86 -9.35
CA TYR A 181 12.14 4.64 -8.24
C TYR A 181 11.42 3.32 -8.44
N PHE A 182 11.08 2.66 -7.35
CA PHE A 182 10.18 1.51 -7.36
C PHE A 182 8.85 1.88 -6.74
N LEU A 183 7.79 1.22 -7.17
CA LEU A 183 6.48 1.31 -6.54
C LEU A 183 6.56 0.66 -5.16
N GLU A 184 6.22 1.42 -4.12
CA GLU A 184 6.19 0.92 -2.76
C GLU A 184 4.73 0.86 -2.28
N GLY A 185 4.40 -0.12 -1.43
CA GLY A 185 3.01 -0.46 -1.09
C GLY A 185 2.37 0.46 -0.05
N SER A 186 3.05 1.51 0.42
CA SER A 186 2.55 2.25 1.58
C SER A 186 1.25 3.00 1.29
N ILE A 187 1.09 3.58 0.10
CA ILE A 187 -0.10 4.36 -0.23
C ILE A 187 -0.42 4.41 -1.73
N TYR A 188 -1.70 4.30 -2.02
CA TYR A 188 -2.28 4.56 -3.34
C TYR A 188 -3.50 5.44 -3.14
N VAL A 189 -3.60 6.54 -3.88
CA VAL A 189 -4.74 7.46 -3.86
C VAL A 189 -5.27 7.63 -5.27
N SER A 190 -6.58 7.63 -5.46
CA SER A 190 -7.17 7.88 -6.78
C SER A 190 -8.50 8.60 -6.67
N ASP A 191 -8.82 9.40 -7.68
CA ASP A 191 -10.21 9.75 -7.98
C ASP A 191 -11.02 8.46 -8.13
N THR A 192 -12.11 8.33 -7.36
CA THR A 192 -12.87 7.08 -7.27
C THR A 192 -13.52 6.71 -8.61
N LYS A 193 -13.99 7.66 -9.39
CA LYS A 193 -14.62 7.39 -10.70
C LYS A 193 -13.58 6.87 -11.69
N THR A 194 -12.41 7.49 -11.71
CA THR A 194 -11.28 7.08 -12.54
C THR A 194 -10.81 5.68 -12.14
N LEU A 195 -10.69 5.40 -10.84
CA LEU A 195 -10.30 4.09 -10.33
C LEU A 195 -11.25 2.97 -10.78
N ILE A 196 -12.56 3.20 -10.66
CA ILE A 196 -13.58 2.24 -11.10
C ILE A 196 -13.52 2.03 -12.62
N ALA A 197 -13.36 3.11 -13.39
CA ALA A 197 -13.33 3.04 -14.84
C ALA A 197 -12.07 2.37 -15.39
N ARG A 198 -10.90 2.69 -14.83
CA ARG A 198 -9.59 2.18 -15.31
C ARG A 198 -9.16 0.87 -14.65
N ARG A 199 -9.74 0.53 -13.50
CA ARG A 199 -9.38 -0.65 -12.68
C ARG A 199 -7.88 -0.75 -12.38
N THR A 200 -7.24 0.39 -12.13
CA THR A 200 -5.83 0.48 -11.77
C THR A 200 -5.53 1.83 -11.11
N PHE A 201 -4.58 1.83 -10.16
CA PHE A 201 -4.01 3.05 -9.61
C PHE A 201 -2.87 3.63 -10.48
N CYS A 202 -2.30 2.80 -11.39
CA CYS A 202 -1.16 3.20 -12.21
C CYS A 202 -1.57 3.40 -13.66
N HIS A 203 -1.51 4.64 -14.13
CA HIS A 203 -1.80 5.05 -15.50
C HIS A 203 -1.05 6.36 -15.85
N GLN A 204 -1.23 6.90 -17.04
CA GLN A 204 -0.46 8.06 -17.52
C GLN A 204 -0.63 9.34 -16.68
N GLU A 205 -1.77 9.50 -15.99
CA GLU A 205 -2.06 10.64 -15.11
C GLU A 205 -1.78 10.31 -13.63
N THR A 206 -0.84 9.39 -13.34
CA THR A 206 -0.47 9.00 -11.99
C THR A 206 0.76 9.75 -11.51
N LEU A 207 0.64 10.41 -10.37
CA LEU A 207 1.76 11.05 -9.67
C LEU A 207 2.54 10.06 -8.81
N GLY A 208 3.84 10.28 -8.67
CA GLY A 208 4.66 9.61 -7.67
C GLY A 208 4.78 10.44 -6.40
N CYS A 209 4.49 9.86 -5.25
CA CYS A 209 4.78 10.45 -3.94
C CYS A 209 6.03 9.80 -3.37
N ILE A 210 7.12 10.56 -3.22
CA ILE A 210 8.41 10.02 -2.79
C ILE A 210 8.42 9.80 -1.28
N PHE A 211 8.70 8.56 -0.88
CA PHE A 211 8.88 8.14 0.51
C PHE A 211 10.36 7.90 0.83
N PRO A 212 10.80 8.20 2.06
CA PRO A 212 12.13 7.84 2.48
C PRO A 212 12.28 6.33 2.54
N LYS A 213 13.44 5.82 2.15
CA LYS A 213 13.75 4.39 2.04
C LYS A 213 13.31 3.54 3.24
N TRP A 214 13.46 4.06 4.44
CA TRP A 214 13.10 3.32 5.65
C TRP A 214 11.59 3.14 5.83
N LYS A 215 10.74 4.00 5.23
CA LYS A 215 9.27 3.87 5.24
C LYS A 215 8.74 2.92 4.16
N SER A 216 9.56 2.57 3.17
CA SER A 216 9.17 1.68 2.08
C SER A 216 9.40 0.19 2.36
N LEU A 217 9.71 -0.16 3.61
CA LEU A 217 9.79 -1.57 4.02
C LEU A 217 8.39 -2.11 4.25
N GLU A 218 8.13 -3.25 3.63
CA GLU A 218 6.88 -3.99 3.76
C GLU A 218 7.13 -5.29 4.54
N VAL A 219 6.10 -5.76 5.25
CA VAL A 219 6.17 -7.03 6.00
C VAL A 219 5.59 -8.13 5.13
N ASP A 220 6.43 -8.95 4.51
CA ASP A 220 6.03 -10.13 3.74
C ASP A 220 6.39 -11.44 4.41
N ASP A 221 7.48 -11.47 5.16
CA ASP A 221 7.96 -12.63 5.90
C ASP A 221 8.41 -12.25 7.34
N ILE A 222 9.08 -13.19 8.02
CA ILE A 222 9.53 -13.00 9.40
C ILE A 222 10.74 -12.06 9.49
N ASP A 223 11.61 -12.06 8.49
CA ASP A 223 12.80 -11.22 8.48
C ASP A 223 12.39 -9.75 8.29
N ASP A 224 11.42 -9.49 7.42
CA ASP A 224 10.81 -8.16 7.25
C ASP A 224 10.18 -7.67 8.55
N LEU A 225 9.42 -8.55 9.23
CA LEU A 225 8.79 -8.20 10.51
C LEU A 225 9.82 -7.76 11.55
N ILE A 226 10.93 -8.50 11.69
CA ILE A 226 12.03 -8.19 12.60
C ILE A 226 12.67 -6.84 12.24
N MET A 227 12.95 -6.61 10.95
CA MET A 227 13.54 -5.35 10.47
C MET A 227 12.64 -4.15 10.75
N VAL A 228 11.35 -4.29 10.45
CA VAL A 228 10.35 -3.23 10.68
C VAL A 228 10.20 -2.96 12.18
N GLU A 229 10.11 -3.99 13.02
CA GLU A 229 10.02 -3.84 14.48
C GLU A 229 11.25 -3.12 15.06
N ALA A 230 12.45 -3.52 14.63
CA ALA A 230 13.68 -2.87 15.04
C ALA A 230 13.71 -1.38 14.66
N LEU A 231 13.24 -1.02 13.47
CA LEU A 231 13.14 0.37 13.03
C LEU A 231 12.14 1.18 13.86
N MET A 232 10.96 0.61 14.14
CA MET A 232 9.93 1.26 14.93
C MET A 232 10.41 1.56 16.34
N LEU A 233 11.05 0.58 16.98
CA LEU A 233 11.62 0.73 18.32
C LEU A 233 12.74 1.78 18.34
N HIS A 234 13.65 1.77 17.36
CA HIS A 234 14.76 2.70 17.27
C HIS A 234 14.29 4.15 16.99
N LYS A 235 13.32 4.32 16.12
CA LYS A 235 12.78 5.66 15.75
C LYS A 235 11.71 6.16 16.71
N LYS A 236 11.37 5.40 17.75
CA LYS A 236 10.27 5.72 18.68
C LYS A 236 8.99 6.06 17.94
N PHE A 237 8.60 5.16 17.05
CA PHE A 237 7.36 5.29 16.27
C PHE A 237 6.18 5.42 17.23
N PRO A 238 5.21 6.33 16.96
CA PRO A 238 4.12 6.62 17.88
C PRO A 238 3.16 5.44 18.09
#